data_db081cae1bd0c5d6ed59a31947997be1
#
_entry.id   db081cae1bd0c5d6ed59a31947997be1
#
_cell.length_a   1.000
_cell.length_b   1.000
_cell.length_c   1.000
_cell.angle_alpha   90.00
_cell.angle_beta   90.00
_cell.angle_gamma   90.00
#
_symmetry.space_group_name_H-M   'P 1'
#
loop_
_entity.id
_entity.type
_entity.pdbx_description
1 polymer ?
#
loop_
_entity_poly.entity_id
_entity_poly.type
_entity_poly.pdbx_seq_one_letter_code
_entity_poly.pdbx_strand_id
1 'polypeptide(L)'
;MILRAVVVCLFFAMPSFAGPSVVDSAGRTVSLPQPAQRIVGLAPHIVENLFSAGAGNKLVGVVSYSDYPAAATAIPQVGSAFSWSLESVVALSPDLVVLWGSGNGMAALPQLERLGLKVYVSEPRGLADISDSIRDFGLLSGTADIADTNASTFDADIAQLRSRVGAAPPLSVFYQIWNKPLQTVNGEHMISHVIELCGGRNIFADEP
;
A
#
# COMPACT_ATOMS: atom_id res chain seq x y z
N MET A 1 40.71 -56.96 -16.64
CA MET A 1 39.83 -56.61 -15.48
C MET A 1 39.57 -55.11 -15.58
N ILE A 2 38.42 -54.70 -16.11
CA ILE A 2 38.07 -53.26 -16.34
C ILE A 2 37.20 -52.81 -15.19
N LEU A 3 37.74 -51.91 -14.36
CA LEU A 3 37.05 -51.29 -13.22
C LEU A 3 36.08 -50.20 -13.75
N ARG A 4 34.77 -50.42 -13.70
CA ARG A 4 33.75 -49.41 -14.05
C ARG A 4 33.56 -48.52 -12.82
N ALA A 5 33.99 -47.26 -12.89
CA ALA A 5 33.67 -46.25 -11.91
C ALA A 5 32.21 -45.78 -12.10
N VAL A 6 31.37 -45.99 -11.08
CA VAL A 6 30.01 -45.44 -11.04
C VAL A 6 30.09 -44.04 -10.42
N VAL A 7 29.86 -43.03 -11.24
CA VAL A 7 29.71 -41.62 -10.75
C VAL A 7 28.28 -41.47 -10.25
N VAL A 8 28.08 -41.36 -8.94
CA VAL A 8 26.80 -41.02 -8.31
C VAL A 8 26.68 -39.51 -8.28
N CYS A 9 25.88 -38.92 -9.17
CA CYS A 9 25.50 -37.52 -9.11
C CYS A 9 24.47 -37.33 -8.01
N LEU A 10 24.86 -36.78 -6.87
CA LEU A 10 23.96 -36.31 -5.82
C LEU A 10 23.30 -35.00 -6.31
N PHE A 11 22.05 -35.09 -6.73
CA PHE A 11 21.21 -33.91 -6.94
C PHE A 11 20.81 -33.35 -5.57
N PHE A 12 21.44 -32.28 -5.15
CA PHE A 12 20.93 -31.46 -4.05
C PHE A 12 19.68 -30.74 -4.54
N ALA A 13 18.50 -31.21 -4.12
CA ALA A 13 17.26 -30.43 -4.25
C ALA A 13 17.39 -29.20 -3.35
N MET A 14 17.70 -28.05 -3.93
CA MET A 14 17.61 -26.77 -3.21
C MET A 14 16.14 -26.52 -2.89
N PRO A 15 15.80 -26.19 -1.62
CA PRO A 15 14.44 -25.77 -1.28
C PRO A 15 14.12 -24.54 -2.13
N SER A 16 13.10 -24.66 -2.98
CA SER A 16 12.52 -23.53 -3.69
C SER A 16 11.76 -22.71 -2.66
N PHE A 17 12.38 -21.67 -2.11
CA PHE A 17 11.65 -20.67 -1.34
C PHE A 17 10.74 -19.95 -2.32
N ALA A 18 9.42 -20.20 -2.23
CA ALA A 18 8.45 -19.37 -2.88
C ALA A 18 8.60 -17.95 -2.31
N GLY A 19 8.81 -16.95 -3.20
CA GLY A 19 8.92 -15.56 -2.78
C GLY A 19 7.61 -15.04 -2.17
N PRO A 20 7.60 -13.83 -1.60
CA PRO A 20 6.41 -13.26 -0.96
C PRO A 20 5.27 -13.08 -1.96
N SER A 21 4.04 -13.33 -1.48
CA SER A 21 2.82 -13.24 -2.28
C SER A 21 1.66 -12.74 -1.42
N VAL A 22 0.91 -11.76 -1.94
CA VAL A 22 -0.27 -11.15 -1.30
C VAL A 22 -1.37 -10.95 -2.34
N VAL A 23 -2.60 -10.64 -1.87
CA VAL A 23 -3.70 -10.25 -2.74
C VAL A 23 -3.91 -8.74 -2.59
N ASP A 24 -3.80 -7.99 -3.68
CA ASP A 24 -3.96 -6.53 -3.67
C ASP A 24 -5.44 -6.08 -3.61
N SER A 25 -5.67 -4.77 -3.46
CA SER A 25 -7.02 -4.20 -3.38
C SER A 25 -7.87 -4.40 -4.64
N ALA A 26 -7.27 -4.77 -5.77
CA ALA A 26 -7.98 -5.15 -7.00
C ALA A 26 -8.28 -6.66 -7.09
N GLY A 27 -8.03 -7.43 -6.02
CA GLY A 27 -8.24 -8.87 -5.96
C GLY A 27 -7.21 -9.69 -6.74
N ARG A 28 -6.04 -9.10 -7.11
CA ARG A 28 -5.00 -9.75 -7.88
C ARG A 28 -3.91 -10.30 -6.97
N THR A 29 -3.40 -11.47 -7.30
CA THR A 29 -2.22 -12.02 -6.63
C THR A 29 -0.95 -11.32 -7.13
N VAL A 30 -0.25 -10.65 -6.23
CA VAL A 30 1.06 -10.03 -6.47
C VAL A 30 2.12 -10.91 -5.84
N SER A 31 2.96 -11.51 -6.69
CA SER A 31 4.03 -12.41 -6.25
C SER A 31 5.38 -11.88 -6.74
N LEU A 32 6.36 -11.85 -5.84
CA LEU A 32 7.73 -11.47 -6.12
C LEU A 32 8.65 -12.68 -5.99
N PRO A 33 9.74 -12.80 -6.77
CA PRO A 33 10.70 -13.89 -6.65
C PRO A 33 11.49 -13.84 -5.34
N GLN A 34 11.64 -12.64 -4.77
CA GLN A 34 12.30 -12.32 -3.49
C GLN A 34 11.70 -11.03 -2.93
N PRO A 35 11.86 -10.73 -1.63
CA PRO A 35 11.38 -9.48 -1.05
C PRO A 35 11.91 -8.26 -1.79
N ALA A 36 11.00 -7.32 -2.08
CA ALA A 36 11.29 -6.08 -2.78
C ALA A 36 12.42 -5.27 -2.08
N GLN A 37 13.35 -4.77 -2.86
CA GLN A 37 14.46 -3.92 -2.41
C GLN A 37 14.41 -2.53 -3.03
N ARG A 38 13.64 -2.34 -4.11
CA ARG A 38 13.49 -1.09 -4.84
C ARG A 38 12.01 -0.82 -5.10
N ILE A 39 11.41 0.04 -4.28
CA ILE A 39 9.98 0.29 -4.30
C ILE A 39 9.72 1.71 -4.77
N VAL A 40 8.73 1.89 -5.66
CA VAL A 40 8.19 3.21 -6.02
C VAL A 40 6.78 3.32 -5.46
N GLY A 41 6.51 4.36 -4.68
CA GLY A 41 5.20 4.68 -4.12
C GLY A 41 4.54 5.84 -4.89
N LEU A 42 3.39 5.60 -5.51
CA LEU A 42 2.74 6.58 -6.38
C LEU A 42 1.64 7.41 -5.69
N ALA A 43 1.58 7.39 -4.34
CA ALA A 43 0.73 8.31 -3.55
C ALA A 43 1.36 8.57 -2.18
N PRO A 44 1.11 9.75 -1.54
CA PRO A 44 1.67 10.07 -0.22
C PRO A 44 1.31 9.04 0.85
N HIS A 45 0.05 8.65 0.98
CA HIS A 45 -0.40 7.65 1.95
C HIS A 45 0.27 6.27 1.75
N ILE A 46 0.58 5.90 0.51
CA ILE A 46 1.33 4.68 0.19
C ILE A 46 2.75 4.78 0.76
N VAL A 47 3.38 5.93 0.59
CA VAL A 47 4.73 6.18 1.12
C VAL A 47 4.72 6.09 2.65
N GLU A 48 3.76 6.71 3.32
CA GLU A 48 3.58 6.64 4.77
C GLU A 48 3.39 5.19 5.26
N ASN A 49 2.53 4.43 4.59
CA ASN A 49 2.28 3.02 4.92
C ASN A 49 3.52 2.14 4.67
N LEU A 50 4.32 2.41 3.63
CA LEU A 50 5.59 1.73 3.39
C LEU A 50 6.63 2.04 4.49
N PHE A 51 6.68 3.27 4.98
CA PHE A 51 7.51 3.60 6.15
C PHE A 51 7.01 2.88 7.40
N SER A 52 5.70 2.84 7.63
CA SER A 52 5.07 2.11 8.74
C SER A 52 5.32 0.60 8.65
N ALA A 53 5.40 0.06 7.44
CA ALA A 53 5.79 -1.33 7.20
C ALA A 53 7.29 -1.63 7.42
N GLY A 54 8.11 -0.61 7.74
CA GLY A 54 9.57 -0.76 7.88
C GLY A 54 10.32 -0.82 6.55
N ALA A 55 9.65 -0.50 5.42
CA ALA A 55 10.20 -0.55 4.07
C ALA A 55 10.71 0.81 3.55
N GLY A 56 10.74 1.85 4.38
CA GLY A 56 11.11 3.21 3.98
C GLY A 56 12.49 3.31 3.33
N ASN A 57 13.47 2.54 3.78
CA ASN A 57 14.82 2.49 3.21
C ASN A 57 14.91 1.79 1.84
N LYS A 58 13.82 1.17 1.39
CA LYS A 58 13.69 0.51 0.08
C LYS A 58 12.97 1.39 -0.94
N LEU A 59 12.43 2.52 -0.51
CA LEU A 59 11.83 3.49 -1.41
C LEU A 59 12.93 4.16 -2.26
N VAL A 60 12.79 4.05 -3.58
CA VAL A 60 13.69 4.66 -4.57
C VAL A 60 13.01 5.78 -5.35
N GLY A 61 11.68 5.90 -5.26
CA GLY A 61 10.89 6.95 -5.91
C GLY A 61 9.57 7.16 -5.20
N VAL A 62 9.18 8.44 -5.09
CA VAL A 62 7.92 8.89 -4.47
C VAL A 62 7.27 9.95 -5.34
N VAL A 63 6.06 10.38 -4.98
CA VAL A 63 5.37 11.51 -5.62
C VAL A 63 5.47 12.77 -4.76
N SER A 64 5.14 13.92 -5.34
CA SER A 64 5.03 15.19 -4.62
C SER A 64 4.10 15.08 -3.41
N TYR A 65 4.38 15.84 -2.37
CA TYR A 65 3.67 15.80 -1.08
C TYR A 65 3.87 14.52 -0.26
N SER A 66 4.85 13.68 -0.61
CA SER A 66 5.34 12.61 0.25
C SER A 66 6.35 13.20 1.24
N ASP A 67 5.84 13.90 2.26
CA ASP A 67 6.63 14.69 3.21
C ASP A 67 6.64 14.12 4.63
N TYR A 68 5.91 13.03 4.86
CA TYR A 68 5.91 12.29 6.11
C TYR A 68 6.26 10.79 5.91
N PRO A 69 7.09 10.23 6.80
CA PRO A 69 7.94 10.93 7.77
C PRO A 69 8.99 11.83 7.07
N ALA A 70 9.65 12.72 7.80
CA ALA A 70 10.60 13.67 7.22
C ALA A 70 11.66 13.01 6.31
N ALA A 71 12.02 11.75 6.56
CA ALA A 71 12.94 10.97 5.72
C ALA A 71 12.44 10.78 4.27
N ALA A 72 11.13 10.84 4.02
CA ALA A 72 10.55 10.70 2.68
C ALA A 72 10.96 11.86 1.76
N THR A 73 11.21 13.06 2.31
CA THR A 73 11.59 14.26 1.53
C THR A 73 12.93 14.15 0.81
N ALA A 74 13.79 13.20 1.22
CA ALA A 74 15.08 12.96 0.59
C ALA A 74 15.00 12.00 -0.62
N ILE A 75 13.84 11.37 -0.87
CA ILE A 75 13.65 10.38 -1.92
C ILE A 75 13.32 11.10 -3.24
N PRO A 76 13.91 10.66 -4.39
CA PRO A 76 13.61 11.24 -5.70
C PRO A 76 12.11 11.24 -6.03
N GLN A 77 11.60 12.36 -6.55
CA GLN A 77 10.21 12.48 -6.98
C GLN A 77 10.05 12.09 -8.45
N VAL A 78 9.03 11.29 -8.76
CA VAL A 78 8.67 10.86 -10.11
C VAL A 78 7.49 11.64 -10.70
N GLY A 79 7.02 12.67 -10.01
CA GLY A 79 5.87 13.52 -10.38
C GLY A 79 4.90 13.71 -9.22
N SER A 80 3.62 13.91 -9.52
CA SER A 80 2.53 13.98 -8.53
C SER A 80 1.67 12.72 -8.58
N ALA A 81 0.79 12.51 -7.58
CA ALA A 81 -0.13 11.37 -7.59
C ALA A 81 -1.05 11.33 -8.83
N PHE A 82 -1.38 12.48 -9.39
CA PHE A 82 -2.27 12.58 -10.56
C PHE A 82 -1.52 12.75 -11.89
N SER A 83 -0.21 13.01 -11.85
CA SER A 83 0.64 13.23 -13.04
C SER A 83 2.08 12.85 -12.71
N TRP A 84 2.46 11.63 -13.02
CA TRP A 84 3.80 11.08 -12.80
C TRP A 84 4.41 10.60 -14.13
N SER A 85 5.73 10.51 -14.18
CA SER A 85 6.47 10.10 -15.38
C SER A 85 6.76 8.59 -15.35
N LEU A 86 6.24 7.88 -16.34
CA LEU A 86 6.53 6.46 -16.53
C LEU A 86 8.03 6.22 -16.76
N GLU A 87 8.68 7.09 -17.53
CA GLU A 87 10.12 7.02 -17.82
C GLU A 87 10.94 7.18 -16.53
N SER A 88 10.52 8.11 -15.65
CA SER A 88 11.19 8.32 -14.35
C SER A 88 11.03 7.09 -13.46
N VAL A 89 9.86 6.45 -13.44
CA VAL A 89 9.64 5.22 -12.69
C VAL A 89 10.54 4.09 -13.21
N VAL A 90 10.57 3.89 -14.53
CA VAL A 90 11.39 2.84 -15.16
C VAL A 90 12.89 3.07 -14.94
N ALA A 91 13.35 4.32 -15.03
CA ALA A 91 14.76 4.68 -14.81
C ALA A 91 15.24 4.32 -13.39
N LEU A 92 14.35 4.29 -12.41
CA LEU A 92 14.66 3.86 -11.06
C LEU A 92 14.78 2.32 -10.92
N SER A 93 14.45 1.56 -11.96
CA SER A 93 14.52 0.09 -11.98
C SER A 93 13.88 -0.55 -10.73
N PRO A 94 12.59 -0.26 -10.43
CA PRO A 94 11.93 -0.82 -9.27
C PRO A 94 11.61 -2.29 -9.47
N ASP A 95 11.64 -3.07 -8.39
CA ASP A 95 11.14 -4.45 -8.35
C ASP A 95 9.68 -4.52 -7.85
N LEU A 96 9.17 -3.41 -7.28
CA LEU A 96 7.76 -3.23 -6.93
C LEU A 96 7.32 -1.78 -7.15
N VAL A 97 6.19 -1.59 -7.81
CA VAL A 97 5.48 -0.30 -7.87
C VAL A 97 4.18 -0.43 -7.11
N VAL A 98 3.92 0.51 -6.20
CA VAL A 98 2.63 0.59 -5.49
C VAL A 98 1.81 1.71 -6.11
N LEU A 99 0.69 1.32 -6.73
CA LEU A 99 -0.23 2.18 -7.49
C LEU A 99 -1.48 2.48 -6.65
N TRP A 100 -1.91 3.73 -6.59
CA TRP A 100 -3.21 4.09 -6.04
C TRP A 100 -4.31 3.97 -7.10
N GLY A 101 -5.22 3.02 -6.93
CA GLY A 101 -6.21 2.64 -7.95
C GLY A 101 -7.04 3.81 -8.45
N SER A 102 -7.75 4.52 -7.56
CA SER A 102 -8.63 5.64 -7.92
C SER A 102 -7.87 6.94 -8.24
N GLY A 103 -6.72 7.18 -7.60
CA GLY A 103 -5.97 8.43 -7.76
C GLY A 103 -5.04 8.44 -8.97
N ASN A 104 -4.22 7.40 -9.14
CA ASN A 104 -3.35 7.28 -10.31
C ASN A 104 -4.11 6.80 -11.55
N GLY A 105 -5.26 6.15 -11.36
CA GLY A 105 -6.09 5.55 -12.38
C GLY A 105 -5.63 4.14 -12.80
N MET A 106 -6.59 3.23 -12.90
CA MET A 106 -6.34 1.82 -13.29
C MET A 106 -5.78 1.66 -14.69
N ALA A 107 -5.89 2.67 -15.56
CA ALA A 107 -5.29 2.66 -16.91
C ALA A 107 -3.74 2.63 -16.87
N ALA A 108 -3.13 3.04 -15.77
CA ALA A 108 -1.69 2.98 -15.58
C ALA A 108 -1.18 1.54 -15.37
N LEU A 109 -1.99 0.69 -14.75
CA LEU A 109 -1.63 -0.70 -14.41
C LEU A 109 -1.12 -1.50 -15.63
N PRO A 110 -1.87 -1.65 -16.74
CA PRO A 110 -1.39 -2.42 -17.87
C PRO A 110 -0.18 -1.79 -18.57
N GLN A 111 0.07 -0.50 -18.38
CA GLN A 111 1.26 0.15 -18.93
C GLN A 111 2.51 -0.27 -18.16
N LEU A 112 2.45 -0.27 -16.83
CA LEU A 112 3.53 -0.71 -15.95
C LEU A 112 3.83 -2.21 -16.15
N GLU A 113 2.79 -3.04 -16.20
CA GLU A 113 2.94 -4.49 -16.39
C GLU A 113 3.55 -4.88 -17.74
N ARG A 114 3.21 -4.17 -18.82
CA ARG A 114 3.85 -4.38 -20.15
C ARG A 114 5.36 -4.11 -20.15
N LEU A 115 5.83 -3.29 -19.22
CA LEU A 115 7.26 -3.03 -19.02
C LEU A 115 7.92 -4.05 -18.06
N GLY A 116 7.18 -5.09 -17.67
CA GLY A 116 7.68 -6.14 -16.78
C GLY A 116 7.72 -5.78 -15.29
N LEU A 117 7.17 -4.61 -14.91
CA LEU A 117 7.13 -4.16 -13.53
C LEU A 117 6.08 -4.94 -12.74
N LYS A 118 6.41 -5.31 -11.51
CA LYS A 118 5.44 -5.84 -10.55
C LYS A 118 4.68 -4.68 -9.90
N VAL A 119 3.34 -4.77 -9.91
CA VAL A 119 2.47 -3.71 -9.42
C VAL A 119 1.53 -4.24 -8.35
N TYR A 120 1.50 -3.58 -7.20
CA TYR A 120 0.48 -3.73 -6.17
C TYR A 120 -0.50 -2.55 -6.29
N VAL A 121 -1.79 -2.84 -6.40
CA VAL A 121 -2.84 -1.81 -6.39
C VAL A 121 -3.32 -1.60 -4.96
N SER A 122 -3.16 -0.38 -4.44
CA SER A 122 -3.65 0.06 -3.15
C SER A 122 -4.91 0.89 -3.32
N GLU A 123 -5.99 0.52 -2.63
CA GLU A 123 -7.27 1.25 -2.62
C GLU A 123 -7.92 1.10 -1.25
N PRO A 124 -7.37 1.73 -0.19
CA PRO A 124 -7.96 1.64 1.14
C PRO A 124 -9.29 2.42 1.18
N ARG A 125 -10.37 1.73 1.51
CA ARG A 125 -11.72 2.30 1.66
C ARG A 125 -12.08 2.52 3.11
N GLY A 126 -11.62 1.64 4.01
CA GLY A 126 -11.85 1.70 5.43
C GLY A 126 -10.56 1.73 6.25
N LEU A 127 -10.71 2.01 7.55
CA LEU A 127 -9.55 2.12 8.45
C LEU A 127 -8.78 0.79 8.58
N ALA A 128 -9.47 -0.35 8.49
CA ALA A 128 -8.81 -1.67 8.54
C ALA A 128 -7.92 -1.90 7.31
N ASP A 129 -8.28 -1.37 6.14
CA ASP A 129 -7.49 -1.55 4.91
C ASP A 129 -6.10 -0.90 5.03
N ILE A 130 -5.94 0.07 5.95
CA ILE A 130 -4.64 0.70 6.23
C ILE A 130 -3.71 -0.31 6.89
N SER A 131 -4.15 -0.96 7.98
CA SER A 131 -3.34 -1.97 8.67
C SER A 131 -3.08 -3.19 7.81
N ASP A 132 -4.05 -3.60 6.99
CA ASP A 132 -3.87 -4.69 6.02
C ASP A 132 -2.82 -4.32 4.95
N SER A 133 -2.87 -3.10 4.41
CA SER A 133 -1.86 -2.61 3.46
C SER A 133 -0.45 -2.56 4.08
N ILE A 134 -0.33 -2.15 5.35
CA ILE A 134 0.95 -2.15 6.07
C ILE A 134 1.50 -3.58 6.18
N ARG A 135 0.66 -4.57 6.53
CA ARG A 135 1.05 -5.99 6.60
C ARG A 135 1.50 -6.53 5.24
N ASP A 136 0.74 -6.24 4.18
CA ASP A 136 1.06 -6.65 2.81
C ASP A 136 2.41 -6.07 2.36
N PHE A 137 2.65 -4.78 2.62
CA PHE A 137 3.92 -4.14 2.29
C PHE A 137 5.08 -4.76 3.08
N GLY A 138 4.86 -5.13 4.33
CA GLY A 138 5.82 -5.85 5.15
C GLY A 138 6.18 -7.21 4.58
N LEU A 139 5.18 -7.99 4.17
CA LEU A 139 5.38 -9.29 3.51
C LEU A 139 6.15 -9.12 2.20
N LEU A 140 5.70 -8.21 1.32
CA LEU A 140 6.33 -7.97 0.02
C LEU A 140 7.76 -7.43 0.13
N SER A 141 8.08 -6.70 1.20
CA SER A 141 9.40 -6.10 1.41
C SER A 141 10.32 -6.91 2.35
N GLY A 142 9.82 -7.98 2.98
CA GLY A 142 10.59 -8.78 3.94
C GLY A 142 10.80 -8.08 5.28
N THR A 143 9.86 -7.24 5.69
CA THR A 143 9.84 -6.52 6.98
C THR A 143 8.59 -6.85 7.79
N ALA A 144 8.07 -8.09 7.64
CA ALA A 144 6.79 -8.52 8.17
C ALA A 144 6.63 -8.29 9.68
N ASP A 145 7.68 -8.55 10.48
CA ASP A 145 7.63 -8.39 11.94
C ASP A 145 7.40 -6.92 12.36
N ILE A 146 8.07 -5.97 11.66
CA ILE A 146 7.89 -4.53 11.90
C ILE A 146 6.49 -4.12 11.46
N ALA A 147 6.07 -4.55 10.29
CA ALA A 147 4.77 -4.24 9.72
C ALA A 147 3.63 -4.73 10.63
N ASP A 148 3.69 -5.98 11.10
CA ASP A 148 2.66 -6.55 11.97
C ASP A 148 2.59 -5.82 13.32
N THR A 149 3.74 -5.48 13.91
CA THR A 149 3.80 -4.70 15.15
C THR A 149 3.11 -3.33 14.99
N ASN A 150 3.44 -2.60 13.92
CA ASN A 150 2.88 -1.26 13.69
C ASN A 150 1.40 -1.32 13.27
N ALA A 151 1.01 -2.28 12.44
CA ALA A 151 -0.38 -2.49 12.05
C ALA A 151 -1.25 -2.86 13.26
N SER A 152 -0.75 -3.74 14.15
CA SER A 152 -1.46 -4.13 15.36
C SER A 152 -1.59 -2.97 16.36
N THR A 153 -0.57 -2.11 16.45
CA THR A 153 -0.64 -0.88 17.25
C THR A 153 -1.71 0.06 16.70
N PHE A 154 -1.75 0.27 15.38
CA PHE A 154 -2.78 1.08 14.73
C PHE A 154 -4.18 0.52 14.99
N ASP A 155 -4.39 -0.80 14.84
CA ASP A 155 -5.69 -1.44 15.11
C ASP A 155 -6.13 -1.24 16.57
N ALA A 156 -5.20 -1.37 17.53
CA ALA A 156 -5.46 -1.15 18.95
C ALA A 156 -5.83 0.32 19.26
N ASP A 157 -5.15 1.28 18.64
CA ASP A 157 -5.44 2.70 18.80
C ASP A 157 -6.82 3.05 18.22
N ILE A 158 -7.20 2.51 17.07
CA ILE A 158 -8.54 2.67 16.49
C ILE A 158 -9.61 2.07 17.41
N ALA A 159 -9.37 0.87 17.94
CA ALA A 159 -10.28 0.23 18.89
C ALA A 159 -10.45 1.06 20.18
N GLN A 160 -9.35 1.62 20.68
CA GLN A 160 -9.37 2.51 21.85
C GLN A 160 -10.17 3.79 21.57
N LEU A 161 -9.99 4.42 20.41
CA LEU A 161 -10.76 5.60 20.01
C LEU A 161 -12.25 5.30 19.93
N ARG A 162 -12.65 4.18 19.29
CA ARG A 162 -14.04 3.73 19.24
C ARG A 162 -14.66 3.57 20.62
N SER A 163 -13.91 3.04 21.59
CA SER A 163 -14.40 2.83 22.95
C SER A 163 -14.68 4.15 23.69
N ARG A 164 -14.07 5.26 23.29
CA ARG A 164 -14.25 6.59 23.91
C ARG A 164 -15.51 7.31 23.43
N VAL A 165 -16.04 6.96 22.27
CA VAL A 165 -17.19 7.66 21.67
C VAL A 165 -18.48 7.43 22.47
N GLY A 166 -18.61 6.30 23.18
CA GLY A 166 -19.72 6.03 24.08
C GLY A 166 -21.06 5.84 23.37
N ALA A 167 -22.15 5.83 24.15
CA ALA A 167 -23.52 5.62 23.67
C ALA A 167 -24.27 6.94 23.35
N ALA A 168 -23.58 8.06 23.24
CA ALA A 168 -24.21 9.33 22.87
C ALA A 168 -24.78 9.28 21.44
N PRO A 169 -25.93 9.92 21.17
CA PRO A 169 -26.42 10.02 19.78
C PRO A 169 -25.37 10.66 18.86
N PRO A 170 -25.16 10.13 17.66
CA PRO A 170 -24.15 10.66 16.75
C PRO A 170 -24.49 12.09 16.31
N LEU A 171 -23.49 12.93 16.21
CA LEU A 171 -23.64 14.28 15.66
C LEU A 171 -23.77 14.20 14.13
N SER A 172 -24.74 14.93 13.56
CA SER A 172 -24.86 15.06 12.11
C SER A 172 -23.71 15.93 11.57
N VAL A 173 -22.95 15.37 10.61
CA VAL A 173 -21.78 16.03 10.03
C VAL A 173 -21.98 16.20 8.53
N PHE A 174 -21.80 17.41 8.04
CA PHE A 174 -21.61 17.70 6.62
C PHE A 174 -20.11 17.93 6.34
N TYR A 175 -19.54 17.12 5.48
CA TYR A 175 -18.15 17.29 5.04
C TYR A 175 -18.13 17.84 3.60
N GLN A 176 -17.49 18.99 3.42
CA GLN A 176 -17.30 19.63 2.11
C GLN A 176 -15.88 19.36 1.62
N ILE A 177 -15.74 18.52 0.57
CA ILE A 177 -14.44 18.24 -0.04
C ILE A 177 -14.03 19.30 -1.07
N TRP A 178 -15.01 19.91 -1.77
CA TRP A 178 -14.78 20.96 -2.76
C TRP A 178 -15.91 21.98 -2.77
N ASN A 179 -15.61 23.23 -3.13
CA ASN A 179 -16.58 24.33 -3.05
C ASN A 179 -17.25 24.72 -4.37
N LYS A 180 -16.60 24.46 -5.53
CA LYS A 180 -17.14 24.82 -6.87
C LYS A 180 -16.74 23.81 -7.94
N PRO A 181 -17.64 22.89 -8.35
CA PRO A 181 -18.96 22.68 -7.75
C PRO A 181 -18.89 22.20 -6.31
N LEU A 182 -19.94 22.38 -5.55
CA LEU A 182 -20.02 21.81 -4.20
C LEU A 182 -19.99 20.30 -4.29
N GLN A 183 -19.03 19.68 -3.59
CA GLN A 183 -18.85 18.23 -3.54
C GLN A 183 -18.70 17.77 -2.11
N THR A 184 -19.22 16.57 -1.86
CA THR A 184 -19.13 15.85 -0.59
C THR A 184 -18.71 14.41 -0.87
N VAL A 185 -18.69 13.56 0.15
CA VAL A 185 -18.37 12.14 0.08
C VAL A 185 -19.53 11.35 0.67
N ASN A 186 -19.72 10.12 0.21
CA ASN A 186 -20.71 9.19 0.76
C ASN A 186 -20.14 8.34 1.92
N GLY A 187 -20.92 7.38 2.41
CA GLY A 187 -20.56 6.51 3.53
C GLY A 187 -19.39 5.57 3.26
N GLU A 188 -19.13 5.23 2.01
CA GLU A 188 -18.04 4.31 1.64
C GLU A 188 -16.65 4.97 1.63
N HIS A 189 -16.60 6.30 1.76
CA HIS A 189 -15.33 7.02 1.72
C HIS A 189 -14.63 7.01 3.08
N MET A 190 -13.30 6.90 3.09
CA MET A 190 -12.45 6.89 4.29
C MET A 190 -12.79 8.01 5.28
N ILE A 191 -13.08 9.22 4.79
CA ILE A 191 -13.47 10.37 5.62
C ILE A 191 -14.73 10.09 6.43
N SER A 192 -15.70 9.38 5.87
CA SER A 192 -16.93 9.00 6.58
C SER A 192 -16.64 8.01 7.71
N HIS A 193 -15.73 7.06 7.51
CA HIS A 193 -15.27 6.16 8.57
C HIS A 193 -14.55 6.90 9.71
N VAL A 194 -13.79 7.96 9.38
CA VAL A 194 -13.16 8.83 10.41
C VAL A 194 -14.22 9.65 11.16
N ILE A 195 -15.23 10.17 10.47
CA ILE A 195 -16.37 10.86 11.09
C ILE A 195 -17.06 9.93 12.09
N GLU A 196 -17.35 8.69 11.70
CA GLU A 196 -17.95 7.67 12.57
C GLU A 196 -17.07 7.32 13.76
N LEU A 197 -15.75 7.18 13.54
CA LEU A 197 -14.77 6.95 14.60
C LEU A 197 -14.80 8.07 15.67
N CYS A 198 -15.13 9.29 15.25
CA CYS A 198 -15.28 10.46 16.14
C CYS A 198 -16.71 10.62 16.71
N GLY A 199 -17.62 9.66 16.50
CA GLY A 199 -19.00 9.73 16.99
C GLY A 199 -19.92 10.61 16.14
N GLY A 200 -19.54 10.95 14.92
CA GLY A 200 -20.36 11.65 13.94
C GLY A 200 -21.09 10.71 13.00
N ARG A 201 -22.05 11.25 12.26
CA ARG A 201 -22.70 10.60 11.12
C ARG A 201 -22.68 11.54 9.95
N ASN A 202 -22.10 11.09 8.85
CA ASN A 202 -22.16 11.84 7.58
C ASN A 202 -23.62 11.89 7.10
N ILE A 203 -24.15 13.09 6.85
CA ILE A 203 -25.55 13.26 6.39
C ILE A 203 -25.79 12.75 4.97
N PHE A 204 -24.71 12.53 4.20
CA PHE A 204 -24.73 11.97 2.85
C PHE A 204 -24.21 10.52 2.79
N ALA A 205 -24.20 9.82 3.95
CA ALA A 205 -23.68 8.45 4.02
C ALA A 205 -24.39 7.47 3.07
N ASP A 206 -25.69 7.66 2.88
CA ASP A 206 -26.56 6.76 2.10
C ASP A 206 -26.69 7.18 0.62
N GLU A 207 -26.00 8.24 0.20
CA GLU A 207 -26.00 8.71 -1.19
C GLU A 207 -24.99 7.93 -2.05
N PRO A 208 -25.23 7.77 -3.38
CA PRO A 208 -24.37 7.02 -4.29
C PRO A 208 -23.02 7.70 -4.57
#